data_ddb81572503ad954400d36d5527edcdd
#
_entry.id   ddb81572503ad954400d36d5527edcdd
#
_cell.length_a   1.000
_cell.length_b   1.000
_cell.length_c   1.000
_cell.angle_alpha   90.00
_cell.angle_beta   90.00
_cell.angle_gamma   90.00
#
_symmetry.space_group_name_H-M   'P 1'
#
loop_
_entity.id
_entity.type
_entity.pdbx_description
1 polymer ?
#
loop_
_entity_poly.entity_id
_entity_poly.type
_entity_poly.pdbx_seq_one_letter_code
_entity_poly.pdbx_strand_id
1 'polypeptide(L)'
;MRWLLITTGMALTFSGAAALRPSASTEAAVCPRADEPKYVGSKTCQKCHFKEYGSWQKTKMAQAFTSLKPNQALEVRKKVNLDPAKDYTKEAACVACHVTGYGKPGGYPEVGKEWTEEEKLRAPLMEGVGCESCHGPGEKYSPYKKDNKEYKWAELVKLGAVHADEKNCKSCHNDKSPTFVPFNFTEKIGKDTHEVPKLKFNHDCDHPHGGK
;
A
#
# COMPACT_ATOMS: atom_id res chain seq x y z
N MET A 1 86.74 -39.36 19.92
CA MET A 1 85.38 -39.84 19.61
C MET A 1 84.43 -38.69 19.91
N ARG A 2 83.89 -38.03 18.86
CA ARG A 2 83.02 -36.83 18.92
C ARG A 2 81.56 -37.31 18.79
N TRP A 3 80.75 -36.99 19.78
CA TRP A 3 79.32 -37.24 19.71
C TRP A 3 78.64 -35.97 19.15
N LEU A 4 77.92 -36.17 18.05
CA LEU A 4 77.07 -35.13 17.43
C LEU A 4 75.66 -35.29 18.05
N LEU A 5 75.15 -34.25 18.70
CA LEU A 5 73.80 -34.15 19.15
C LEU A 5 72.98 -33.46 18.04
N ILE A 6 72.05 -34.17 17.48
CA ILE A 6 71.05 -33.61 16.52
C ILE A 6 69.86 -33.20 17.31
N THR A 7 69.58 -31.88 17.35
CA THR A 7 68.35 -31.31 17.93
C THR A 7 67.31 -31.17 16.82
N THR A 8 66.25 -31.99 16.87
CA THR A 8 65.07 -31.85 16.01
C THR A 8 64.17 -30.78 16.56
N GLY A 9 64.09 -29.64 15.84
CA GLY A 9 63.11 -28.59 16.11
C GLY A 9 61.73 -28.95 15.57
N MET A 10 60.74 -29.02 16.44
CA MET A 10 59.34 -29.26 16.12
C MET A 10 58.65 -27.90 15.85
N ALA A 11 58.35 -27.62 14.60
CA ALA A 11 57.61 -26.42 14.20
C ALA A 11 56.12 -26.66 14.49
N LEU A 12 55.56 -25.92 15.46
CA LEU A 12 54.13 -25.86 15.70
C LEU A 12 53.48 -24.85 14.71
N THR A 13 52.77 -25.39 13.73
CA THR A 13 51.93 -24.57 12.86
C THR A 13 50.60 -24.27 13.53
N PHE A 14 50.37 -23.02 13.97
CA PHE A 14 49.07 -22.53 14.43
C PHE A 14 48.17 -22.31 13.19
N SER A 15 47.25 -23.23 12.93
CA SER A 15 46.16 -23.00 11.99
C SER A 15 45.11 -22.13 12.67
N GLY A 16 45.11 -20.84 12.40
CA GLY A 16 44.07 -19.93 12.80
C GLY A 16 42.78 -20.18 12.00
N ALA A 17 41.81 -20.83 12.60
CA ALA A 17 40.45 -20.90 12.05
C ALA A 17 39.80 -19.50 12.18
N ALA A 18 39.70 -18.79 11.06
CA ALA A 18 38.91 -17.57 10.98
C ALA A 18 37.43 -17.94 11.08
N ALA A 19 36.83 -17.72 12.25
CA ALA A 19 35.40 -17.84 12.43
C ALA A 19 34.70 -16.71 11.64
N LEU A 20 34.05 -17.07 10.53
CA LEU A 20 33.13 -16.20 9.81
C LEU A 20 31.97 -15.86 10.75
N ARG A 21 31.98 -14.65 11.31
CA ARG A 21 30.81 -14.08 12.01
C ARG A 21 29.74 -13.83 10.96
N PRO A 22 28.50 -14.35 11.14
CA PRO A 22 27.39 -13.91 10.30
C PRO A 22 27.19 -12.42 10.54
N SER A 23 27.31 -11.60 9.48
CA SER A 23 26.85 -10.22 9.49
C SER A 23 25.34 -10.25 9.71
N ALA A 24 24.91 -9.93 10.94
CA ALA A 24 23.53 -9.57 11.18
C ALA A 24 23.28 -8.27 10.39
N SER A 25 22.60 -8.40 9.26
CA SER A 25 22.00 -7.26 8.57
C SER A 25 20.94 -6.69 9.52
N THR A 26 21.33 -5.69 10.29
CA THR A 26 20.39 -4.83 10.98
C THR A 26 19.56 -4.16 9.90
N GLU A 27 18.35 -4.67 9.62
CA GLU A 27 17.32 -3.88 8.97
C GLU A 27 17.18 -2.62 9.83
N ALA A 28 17.74 -1.54 9.33
CA ALA A 28 17.55 -0.24 9.94
C ALA A 28 16.05 0.02 9.96
N ALA A 29 15.48 0.09 11.15
CA ALA A 29 14.11 0.56 11.32
C ALA A 29 14.04 1.94 10.65
N VAL A 30 13.39 2.00 9.49
CA VAL A 30 13.16 3.25 8.76
C VAL A 30 12.23 4.05 9.66
N CYS A 31 12.79 4.99 10.43
CA CYS A 31 11.96 5.97 11.13
C CYS A 31 11.05 6.65 10.10
N PRO A 32 9.72 6.69 10.30
CA PRO A 32 8.83 7.40 9.42
C PRO A 32 9.35 8.83 9.27
N ARG A 33 9.53 9.31 8.04
CA ARG A 33 9.90 10.71 7.81
C ARG A 33 8.80 11.57 8.44
N ALA A 34 9.16 12.47 9.32
CA ALA A 34 8.23 13.37 10.00
C ALA A 34 7.37 14.21 9.03
N ASP A 35 7.76 14.26 7.75
CA ASP A 35 7.11 15.02 6.69
C ASP A 35 6.27 14.19 5.70
N GLU A 36 6.17 12.86 5.87
CA GLU A 36 5.35 12.03 4.99
C GLU A 36 3.86 12.32 5.26
N PRO A 37 3.07 12.73 4.23
CA PRO A 37 1.66 13.04 4.43
C PRO A 37 0.88 11.79 4.83
N LYS A 38 -0.10 11.97 5.73
CA LYS A 38 -0.92 10.89 6.26
C LYS A 38 -2.17 10.65 5.41
N TYR A 39 -2.64 9.40 5.44
CA TYR A 39 -3.95 9.04 4.94
C TYR A 39 -5.04 9.56 5.89
N VAL A 40 -6.12 10.11 5.35
CA VAL A 40 -7.20 10.76 6.11
C VAL A 40 -8.56 10.07 5.97
N GLY A 41 -8.67 9.11 5.05
CA GLY A 41 -9.86 8.31 4.79
C GLY A 41 -10.86 8.97 3.83
N SER A 42 -11.55 8.11 3.08
CA SER A 42 -12.47 8.53 2.00
C SER A 42 -13.60 9.45 2.48
N LYS A 43 -14.05 9.34 3.74
CA LYS A 43 -15.05 10.25 4.33
C LYS A 43 -14.59 11.72 4.36
N THR A 44 -13.30 11.97 4.45
CA THR A 44 -12.76 13.35 4.38
C THR A 44 -12.98 13.93 2.99
N CYS A 45 -12.77 13.12 1.95
CA CYS A 45 -12.97 13.53 0.55
C CYS A 45 -14.45 13.78 0.22
N GLN A 46 -15.37 13.05 0.83
CA GLN A 46 -16.82 13.17 0.65
C GLN A 46 -17.31 14.59 0.84
N LYS A 47 -16.71 15.37 1.74
CA LYS A 47 -17.14 16.73 2.05
C LYS A 47 -17.19 17.67 0.84
N CYS A 48 -16.32 17.43 -0.15
CA CYS A 48 -16.25 18.21 -1.39
C CYS A 48 -16.56 17.37 -2.63
N HIS A 49 -16.30 16.06 -2.59
CA HIS A 49 -16.42 15.10 -3.68
C HIS A 49 -17.58 14.11 -3.44
N PHE A 50 -18.77 14.62 -3.12
CA PHE A 50 -19.91 13.77 -2.71
C PHE A 50 -20.45 12.88 -3.83
N LYS A 51 -20.36 13.30 -5.10
CA LYS A 51 -20.80 12.52 -6.26
C LYS A 51 -19.85 11.35 -6.52
N GLU A 52 -18.55 11.65 -6.57
CA GLU A 52 -17.48 10.68 -6.73
C GLU A 52 -17.51 9.66 -5.59
N TYR A 53 -17.67 10.14 -4.34
CA TYR A 53 -17.79 9.29 -3.18
C TYR A 53 -19.02 8.36 -3.26
N GLY A 54 -20.19 8.91 -3.61
CA GLY A 54 -21.44 8.13 -3.72
C GLY A 54 -21.40 7.07 -4.84
N SER A 55 -20.73 7.35 -5.95
CA SER A 55 -20.53 6.35 -7.02
C SER A 55 -19.48 5.31 -6.64
N TRP A 56 -18.35 5.73 -6.02
CA TRP A 56 -17.32 4.83 -5.51
C TRP A 56 -17.89 3.81 -4.50
N GLN A 57 -18.74 4.23 -3.56
CA GLN A 57 -19.34 3.33 -2.56
C GLN A 57 -20.05 2.12 -3.18
N LYS A 58 -20.51 2.21 -4.42
CA LYS A 58 -21.19 1.14 -5.15
C LYS A 58 -20.23 0.17 -5.85
N THR A 59 -18.94 0.47 -5.86
CA THR A 59 -17.91 -0.34 -6.54
C THR A 59 -17.43 -1.51 -5.70
N LYS A 60 -16.85 -2.50 -6.38
CA LYS A 60 -16.13 -3.61 -5.73
C LYS A 60 -14.92 -3.14 -4.92
N MET A 61 -14.30 -2.00 -5.30
CA MET A 61 -13.17 -1.43 -4.59
C MET A 61 -13.57 -0.95 -3.19
N ALA A 62 -14.70 -0.25 -3.06
CA ALA A 62 -15.23 0.15 -1.75
C ALA A 62 -15.53 -1.06 -0.85
N GLN A 63 -15.93 -2.17 -1.44
CA GLN A 63 -16.30 -3.41 -0.74
C GLN A 63 -15.15 -4.42 -0.63
N ALA A 64 -13.94 -4.05 -1.08
CA ALA A 64 -12.82 -4.98 -1.17
C ALA A 64 -12.51 -5.66 0.18
N PHE A 65 -12.45 -4.89 1.27
CA PHE A 65 -12.21 -5.45 2.60
C PHE A 65 -13.33 -6.40 3.06
N THR A 66 -14.58 -6.07 2.78
CA THR A 66 -15.72 -6.92 3.12
C THR A 66 -15.64 -8.28 2.45
N SER A 67 -15.09 -8.37 1.23
CA SER A 67 -14.90 -9.64 0.53
C SER A 67 -13.95 -10.61 1.24
N LEU A 68 -13.11 -10.12 2.15
CA LEU A 68 -12.19 -10.93 2.96
C LEU A 68 -12.86 -11.57 4.19
N LYS A 69 -14.01 -11.06 4.62
CA LYS A 69 -14.72 -11.58 5.81
C LYS A 69 -15.27 -13.00 5.55
N PRO A 70 -15.48 -13.83 6.60
CA PRO A 70 -16.03 -15.15 6.45
C PRO A 70 -17.34 -15.15 5.64
N ASN A 71 -17.52 -16.17 4.82
CA ASN A 71 -18.71 -16.39 4.00
C ASN A 71 -19.01 -15.25 2.99
N GLN A 72 -18.03 -14.42 2.68
CA GLN A 72 -18.13 -13.41 1.61
C GLN A 72 -17.43 -13.90 0.35
N ALA A 73 -17.80 -13.33 -0.81
CA ALA A 73 -17.19 -13.62 -2.13
C ALA A 73 -17.11 -15.14 -2.46
N LEU A 74 -18.13 -15.93 -2.09
CA LEU A 74 -18.14 -17.39 -2.12
C LEU A 74 -17.75 -17.97 -3.48
N GLU A 75 -18.33 -17.45 -4.56
CA GLU A 75 -18.06 -17.93 -5.93
C GLU A 75 -16.60 -17.69 -6.34
N VAL A 76 -16.02 -16.56 -5.92
CA VAL A 76 -14.61 -16.25 -6.20
C VAL A 76 -13.70 -17.19 -5.41
N ARG A 77 -13.96 -17.35 -4.11
CA ARG A 77 -13.19 -18.24 -3.24
C ARG A 77 -13.20 -19.69 -3.73
N LYS A 78 -14.37 -20.18 -4.14
CA LYS A 78 -14.55 -21.51 -4.71
C LYS A 78 -13.71 -21.71 -5.97
N LYS A 79 -13.70 -20.75 -6.89
CA LYS A 79 -12.91 -20.83 -8.14
C LYS A 79 -11.40 -20.95 -7.90
N VAL A 80 -10.88 -20.39 -6.81
CA VAL A 80 -9.45 -20.38 -6.50
C VAL A 80 -9.09 -21.24 -5.29
N ASN A 81 -9.99 -22.15 -4.89
CA ASN A 81 -9.81 -23.11 -3.78
C ASN A 81 -9.47 -22.43 -2.43
N LEU A 82 -10.01 -21.26 -2.17
CA LEU A 82 -9.93 -20.61 -0.86
C LEU A 82 -11.07 -21.07 0.04
N ASP A 83 -10.76 -21.27 1.33
CA ASP A 83 -11.76 -21.65 2.33
C ASP A 83 -12.82 -20.54 2.49
N PRO A 84 -14.11 -20.85 2.23
CA PRO A 84 -15.18 -19.85 2.34
C PRO A 84 -15.41 -19.35 3.79
N ALA A 85 -15.14 -20.18 4.80
CA ALA A 85 -15.37 -19.85 6.21
C ALA A 85 -14.18 -19.09 6.85
N LYS A 86 -13.01 -19.11 6.24
CA LYS A 86 -11.82 -18.45 6.77
C LYS A 86 -11.96 -16.92 6.74
N ASP A 87 -11.49 -16.28 7.83
CA ASP A 87 -11.37 -14.83 7.95
C ASP A 87 -10.02 -14.35 7.37
N TYR A 88 -10.06 -13.89 6.12
CA TYR A 88 -8.87 -13.36 5.43
C TYR A 88 -8.54 -11.91 5.82
N THR A 89 -9.36 -11.25 6.66
CA THR A 89 -9.01 -9.93 7.19
C THR A 89 -7.81 -9.96 8.15
N LYS A 90 -7.36 -11.15 8.51
CA LYS A 90 -6.18 -11.39 9.35
C LYS A 90 -4.94 -11.79 8.57
N GLU A 91 -5.05 -11.87 7.24
CA GLU A 91 -3.96 -12.23 6.34
C GLU A 91 -3.34 -10.98 5.72
N ALA A 92 -2.14 -10.60 6.14
CA ALA A 92 -1.45 -9.41 5.67
C ALA A 92 -1.36 -9.34 4.13
N ALA A 93 -1.09 -10.47 3.47
CA ALA A 93 -1.00 -10.57 2.01
C ALA A 93 -2.32 -10.25 1.29
N CYS A 94 -3.48 -10.52 1.93
CA CYS A 94 -4.78 -10.17 1.38
C CYS A 94 -5.12 -8.72 1.69
N VAL A 95 -4.96 -8.34 2.96
CA VAL A 95 -5.35 -7.01 3.47
C VAL A 95 -4.60 -5.89 2.75
N ALA A 96 -3.31 -6.07 2.44
CA ALA A 96 -2.49 -5.07 1.78
C ALA A 96 -3.11 -4.50 0.48
N CYS A 97 -3.88 -5.31 -0.27
CA CYS A 97 -4.56 -4.90 -1.50
C CYS A 97 -6.05 -4.55 -1.28
N HIS A 98 -6.60 -4.81 -0.10
CA HIS A 98 -8.03 -4.66 0.18
C HIS A 98 -8.36 -3.52 1.13
N VAL A 99 -7.37 -2.70 1.48
CA VAL A 99 -7.50 -1.51 2.35
C VAL A 99 -6.77 -0.30 1.78
N THR A 100 -6.99 0.85 2.38
CA THR A 100 -6.34 2.11 2.01
C THR A 100 -5.10 2.34 2.88
N GLY A 101 -3.92 2.52 2.25
CA GLY A 101 -2.69 2.91 2.94
C GLY A 101 -2.16 1.88 3.93
N TYR A 102 -2.18 0.58 3.61
CA TYR A 102 -1.71 -0.50 4.48
C TYR A 102 -0.29 -0.25 5.01
N GLY A 103 -0.13 -0.20 6.33
CA GLY A 103 1.15 0.03 7.00
C GLY A 103 1.76 1.42 6.80
N LYS A 104 0.99 2.36 6.24
CA LYS A 104 1.44 3.74 6.00
C LYS A 104 0.90 4.70 7.06
N PRO A 105 1.56 5.85 7.29
CA PRO A 105 1.09 6.85 8.24
C PRO A 105 -0.38 7.24 8.02
N GLY A 106 -1.21 7.05 9.02
CA GLY A 106 -2.64 7.33 8.95
C GLY A 106 -3.49 6.34 8.14
N GLY A 107 -2.88 5.37 7.46
CA GLY A 107 -3.57 4.32 6.72
C GLY A 107 -4.06 3.16 7.60
N TYR A 108 -4.44 2.05 6.97
CA TYR A 108 -4.81 0.82 7.67
C TYR A 108 -3.58 0.23 8.36
N PRO A 109 -3.65 -0.08 9.67
CA PRO A 109 -2.50 -0.59 10.40
C PRO A 109 -2.13 -2.02 9.97
N GLU A 110 -0.87 -2.40 10.16
CA GLU A 110 -0.37 -3.72 9.79
C GLU A 110 -1.00 -4.83 10.62
N VAL A 111 -1.50 -5.84 9.93
CA VAL A 111 -2.03 -7.06 10.55
C VAL A 111 -0.91 -7.84 11.24
N GLY A 112 -1.21 -8.40 12.42
CA GLY A 112 -0.24 -9.18 13.20
C GLY A 112 0.62 -8.35 14.15
N LYS A 113 0.47 -7.02 14.15
CA LYS A 113 1.06 -6.13 15.16
C LYS A 113 0.00 -5.73 16.20
N GLU A 114 0.45 -5.35 17.37
CA GLU A 114 -0.42 -4.71 18.35
C GLU A 114 -0.77 -3.29 17.90
N TRP A 115 -2.06 -2.98 17.81
CA TRP A 115 -2.55 -1.70 17.38
C TRP A 115 -2.74 -0.75 18.56
N THR A 116 -2.32 0.48 18.39
CA THR A 116 -2.64 1.58 19.30
C THR A 116 -4.15 1.87 19.29
N GLU A 117 -4.67 2.57 20.27
CA GLU A 117 -6.08 2.97 20.31
C GLU A 117 -6.45 3.88 19.12
N GLU A 118 -5.53 4.75 18.67
CA GLU A 118 -5.73 5.55 17.48
C GLU A 118 -5.87 4.69 16.21
N GLU A 119 -5.02 3.66 16.06
CA GLU A 119 -5.08 2.75 14.92
C GLU A 119 -6.37 1.91 14.91
N LYS A 120 -6.83 1.45 16.07
CA LYS A 120 -8.11 0.74 16.22
C LYS A 120 -9.30 1.59 15.79
N LEU A 121 -9.31 2.87 16.15
CA LEU A 121 -10.35 3.82 15.73
C LEU A 121 -10.26 4.17 14.26
N ARG A 122 -9.06 4.17 13.69
CA ARG A 122 -8.79 4.53 12.30
C ARG A 122 -9.05 3.40 11.32
N ALA A 123 -8.73 2.17 11.68
CA ALA A 123 -8.81 1.01 10.79
C ALA A 123 -10.15 0.90 10.03
N PRO A 124 -11.33 1.04 10.66
CA PRO A 124 -12.61 0.99 9.95
C PRO A 124 -12.79 2.09 8.89
N LEU A 125 -12.10 3.22 9.03
CA LEU A 125 -12.16 4.32 8.07
C LEU A 125 -11.30 4.07 6.82
N MET A 126 -10.41 3.09 6.90
CA MET A 126 -9.44 2.70 5.86
C MET A 126 -9.81 1.37 5.19
N GLU A 127 -10.93 0.74 5.59
CA GLU A 127 -11.45 -0.47 4.92
C GLU A 127 -11.81 -0.18 3.45
N GLY A 128 -11.47 -1.11 2.57
CA GLY A 128 -11.68 -0.98 1.13
C GLY A 128 -10.56 -0.19 0.41
N VAL A 129 -10.55 -0.29 -0.92
CA VAL A 129 -9.66 0.49 -1.79
C VAL A 129 -10.31 1.87 -1.98
N GLY A 130 -9.93 2.81 -1.11
CA GLY A 130 -10.52 4.15 -1.04
C GLY A 130 -9.87 5.15 -1.99
N CYS A 131 -10.35 6.40 -1.92
CA CYS A 131 -9.90 7.50 -2.76
C CYS A 131 -8.37 7.64 -2.77
N GLU A 132 -7.76 7.58 -1.60
CA GLU A 132 -6.33 7.81 -1.41
C GLU A 132 -5.45 6.63 -1.89
N SER A 133 -6.02 5.46 -2.15
CA SER A 133 -5.29 4.36 -2.80
C SER A 133 -4.88 4.71 -4.23
N CYS A 134 -5.64 5.59 -4.88
CA CYS A 134 -5.38 6.07 -6.24
C CYS A 134 -4.83 7.50 -6.27
N HIS A 135 -5.27 8.35 -5.34
CA HIS A 135 -4.97 9.78 -5.34
C HIS A 135 -3.88 10.20 -4.36
N GLY A 136 -3.32 9.24 -3.59
CA GLY A 136 -2.30 9.50 -2.57
C GLY A 136 -2.85 10.08 -1.25
N PRO A 137 -2.01 10.15 -0.20
CA PRO A 137 -2.40 10.57 1.15
C PRO A 137 -2.85 12.04 1.21
N GLY A 138 -4.09 12.26 1.66
CA GLY A 138 -4.81 13.52 1.53
C GLY A 138 -4.51 14.60 2.56
N GLU A 139 -3.74 14.31 3.60
CA GLU A 139 -3.55 15.23 4.74
C GLU A 139 -3.14 16.64 4.35
N LYS A 140 -2.16 16.76 3.43
CA LYS A 140 -1.60 18.05 3.04
C LYS A 140 -2.32 18.69 1.86
N TYR A 141 -2.68 17.92 0.81
CA TYR A 141 -3.28 18.51 -0.38
C TYR A 141 -4.78 18.80 -0.25
N SER A 142 -5.50 18.06 0.61
CA SER A 142 -6.95 18.25 0.77
C SER A 142 -7.30 19.65 1.34
N PRO A 143 -6.67 20.13 2.44
CA PRO A 143 -6.88 21.52 2.88
C PRO A 143 -6.32 22.53 1.88
N TYR A 144 -5.18 22.29 1.24
CA TYR A 144 -4.60 23.18 0.25
C TYR A 144 -5.58 23.48 -0.90
N LYS A 145 -6.24 22.46 -1.45
CA LYS A 145 -7.28 22.60 -2.48
C LYS A 145 -8.48 23.43 -2.04
N LYS A 146 -8.86 23.35 -0.77
CA LYS A 146 -9.96 24.12 -0.21
C LYS A 146 -9.65 25.61 -0.23
N ASP A 147 -8.43 25.97 0.11
CA ASP A 147 -8.00 27.37 0.30
C ASP A 147 -7.48 27.99 -1.01
N ASN A 148 -7.01 27.18 -1.96
CA ASN A 148 -6.43 27.58 -3.24
C ASN A 148 -7.24 26.99 -4.41
N LYS A 149 -8.23 27.73 -4.91
CA LYS A 149 -9.12 27.25 -5.99
C LYS A 149 -8.44 27.14 -7.34
N GLU A 150 -7.37 27.88 -7.57
CA GLU A 150 -6.60 27.93 -8.81
C GLU A 150 -5.28 27.16 -8.71
N TYR A 151 -5.25 26.09 -7.91
CA TYR A 151 -4.06 25.26 -7.74
C TYR A 151 -3.63 24.58 -9.04
N LYS A 152 -2.32 24.40 -9.19
CA LYS A 152 -1.73 23.56 -10.25
C LYS A 152 -1.51 22.14 -9.77
N TRP A 153 -1.63 21.17 -10.68
CA TRP A 153 -1.40 19.78 -10.32
C TRP A 153 -0.02 19.54 -9.70
N ALA A 154 1.04 20.16 -10.25
CA ALA A 154 2.40 20.04 -9.72
C ALA A 154 2.55 20.49 -8.26
N GLU A 155 1.69 21.38 -7.77
CA GLU A 155 1.67 21.79 -6.36
C GLU A 155 1.08 20.70 -5.49
N LEU A 156 0.02 20.04 -5.95
CA LEU A 156 -0.59 18.92 -5.23
C LEU A 156 0.35 17.71 -5.15
N VAL A 157 1.12 17.43 -6.20
CA VAL A 157 2.12 16.35 -6.20
C VAL A 157 3.15 16.56 -5.08
N LYS A 158 3.62 17.80 -4.87
CA LYS A 158 4.53 18.13 -3.78
C LYS A 158 3.92 17.88 -2.39
N LEU A 159 2.60 17.90 -2.30
CA LEU A 159 1.83 17.66 -1.09
C LEU A 159 1.36 16.21 -0.93
N GLY A 160 1.80 15.30 -1.80
CA GLY A 160 1.52 13.87 -1.72
C GLY A 160 0.43 13.37 -2.66
N ALA A 161 -0.13 14.22 -3.54
CA ALA A 161 -1.09 13.74 -4.53
C ALA A 161 -0.41 12.85 -5.58
N VAL A 162 -1.12 11.82 -6.02
CA VAL A 162 -0.68 10.83 -7.01
C VAL A 162 -1.71 10.75 -8.13
N HIS A 163 -1.25 10.58 -9.36
CA HIS A 163 -2.12 10.21 -10.47
C HIS A 163 -2.48 8.73 -10.39
N ALA A 164 -3.74 8.43 -10.63
CA ALA A 164 -4.22 7.06 -10.83
C ALA A 164 -3.76 6.56 -12.20
N ASP A 165 -2.56 6.02 -12.28
CA ASP A 165 -1.98 5.44 -13.48
C ASP A 165 -2.03 3.90 -13.47
N GLU A 166 -1.63 3.29 -14.58
CA GLU A 166 -1.60 1.83 -14.72
C GLU A 166 -0.66 1.18 -13.68
N LYS A 167 0.47 1.80 -13.36
CA LYS A 167 1.43 1.30 -12.38
C LYS A 167 0.81 1.27 -10.98
N ASN A 168 0.05 2.30 -10.63
CA ASN A 168 -0.68 2.36 -9.38
C ASN A 168 -1.71 1.21 -9.28
N CYS A 169 -2.50 0.98 -10.33
CA CYS A 169 -3.46 -0.14 -10.37
C CYS A 169 -2.77 -1.50 -10.27
N LYS A 170 -1.67 -1.70 -11.00
CA LYS A 170 -0.90 -2.95 -10.99
C LYS A 170 -0.17 -3.24 -9.68
N SER A 171 -0.11 -2.31 -8.75
CA SER A 171 0.40 -2.58 -7.41
C SER A 171 -0.43 -3.64 -6.67
N CYS A 172 -1.74 -3.72 -6.97
CA CYS A 172 -2.67 -4.71 -6.43
C CYS A 172 -3.17 -5.70 -7.51
N HIS A 173 -3.39 -5.24 -8.76
CA HIS A 173 -3.84 -6.08 -9.88
C HIS A 173 -2.65 -6.79 -10.54
N ASN A 174 -2.08 -7.79 -9.86
CA ASN A 174 -0.91 -8.56 -10.28
C ASN A 174 -1.03 -10.04 -9.86
N ASP A 175 -0.05 -10.85 -10.25
CA ASP A 175 0.01 -12.31 -10.04
C ASP A 175 0.16 -12.76 -8.58
N LYS A 176 0.41 -11.86 -7.65
CA LYS A 176 0.39 -12.17 -6.22
C LYS A 176 -1.02 -12.42 -5.70
N SER A 177 -2.04 -11.94 -6.40
CA SER A 177 -3.44 -12.20 -6.07
C SER A 177 -3.86 -13.58 -6.60
N PRO A 178 -4.39 -14.49 -5.77
CA PRO A 178 -4.91 -15.77 -6.24
C PRO A 178 -6.12 -15.62 -7.18
N THR A 179 -6.75 -14.46 -7.18
CA THR A 179 -7.91 -14.12 -8.03
C THR A 179 -7.52 -13.24 -9.22
N PHE A 180 -6.22 -13.14 -9.50
CA PHE A 180 -5.72 -12.29 -10.58
C PHE A 180 -6.31 -12.70 -11.94
N VAL A 181 -6.75 -11.70 -12.68
CA VAL A 181 -7.04 -11.80 -14.11
C VAL A 181 -6.28 -10.68 -14.82
N PRO A 182 -5.87 -10.87 -16.09
CA PRO A 182 -5.20 -9.81 -16.85
C PRO A 182 -5.94 -8.48 -16.75
N PHE A 183 -5.24 -7.44 -16.33
CA PHE A 183 -5.82 -6.12 -16.08
C PHE A 183 -5.56 -5.19 -17.26
N ASN A 184 -6.64 -4.72 -17.90
CA ASN A 184 -6.58 -3.72 -18.95
C ASN A 184 -6.97 -2.35 -18.36
N PHE A 185 -5.96 -1.51 -18.12
CA PHE A 185 -6.15 -0.18 -17.55
C PHE A 185 -7.10 0.69 -18.37
N THR A 186 -6.91 0.75 -19.69
CA THR A 186 -7.70 1.62 -20.57
C THR A 186 -9.20 1.26 -20.59
N GLU A 187 -9.52 -0.02 -20.43
CA GLU A 187 -10.92 -0.47 -20.35
C GLU A 187 -11.56 -0.22 -19.00
N LYS A 188 -10.77 -0.20 -17.93
CA LYS A 188 -11.25 -0.18 -16.55
C LYS A 188 -11.29 1.21 -15.94
N ILE A 189 -10.38 2.09 -16.34
CA ILE A 189 -10.35 3.45 -15.85
C ILE A 189 -11.64 4.19 -16.22
N GLY A 190 -12.27 4.83 -15.25
CA GLY A 190 -13.52 5.58 -15.45
C GLY A 190 -14.80 4.72 -15.48
N LYS A 191 -14.70 3.38 -15.58
CA LYS A 191 -15.89 2.49 -15.54
C LYS A 191 -16.06 1.84 -14.16
N ASP A 192 -14.98 1.30 -13.60
CA ASP A 192 -15.02 0.48 -12.40
C ASP A 192 -14.52 1.26 -11.17
N THR A 193 -14.23 2.55 -11.29
CA THR A 193 -13.72 3.41 -10.23
C THR A 193 -14.83 4.28 -9.59
N HIS A 194 -15.10 5.42 -10.15
CA HIS A 194 -16.17 6.34 -9.76
C HIS A 194 -16.57 7.21 -10.94
N GLU A 195 -17.73 7.86 -10.85
CA GLU A 195 -18.12 8.87 -11.83
C GLU A 195 -17.10 10.01 -11.85
N VAL A 196 -16.74 10.47 -13.06
CA VAL A 196 -15.84 11.61 -13.24
C VAL A 196 -16.69 12.80 -13.69
N PRO A 197 -17.10 13.68 -12.78
CA PRO A 197 -17.87 14.86 -13.14
C PRO A 197 -17.00 15.83 -13.93
N LYS A 198 -17.65 16.65 -14.75
CA LYS A 198 -16.95 17.73 -15.46
C LYS A 198 -16.27 18.66 -14.46
N LEU A 199 -14.97 18.87 -14.64
CA LEU A 199 -14.22 19.80 -13.80
C LEU A 199 -14.74 21.22 -13.96
N LYS A 200 -14.90 21.94 -12.85
CA LYS A 200 -15.32 23.34 -12.85
C LYS A 200 -14.19 24.30 -13.22
N PHE A 201 -12.95 23.88 -13.02
CA PHE A 201 -11.74 24.68 -13.22
C PHE A 201 -10.74 23.88 -14.04
N ASN A 202 -9.97 24.59 -14.86
CA ASN A 202 -8.82 23.99 -15.54
C ASN A 202 -7.64 24.04 -14.54
N HIS A 203 -7.13 22.85 -14.18
CA HIS A 203 -6.06 22.71 -13.19
C HIS A 203 -4.69 22.46 -13.82
N ASP A 204 -4.47 22.82 -15.07
CA ASP A 204 -3.24 22.55 -15.81
C ASP A 204 -2.77 21.08 -15.64
N CYS A 205 -3.70 20.15 -15.73
CA CYS A 205 -3.38 18.75 -15.71
C CYS A 205 -2.95 18.34 -17.10
N ASP A 206 -1.66 18.12 -17.32
CA ASP A 206 -1.11 17.58 -18.57
C ASP A 206 -1.56 16.13 -18.85
N HIS A 207 -2.34 15.54 -17.97
CA HIS A 207 -2.85 14.20 -18.10
C HIS A 207 -4.36 14.22 -18.30
N PRO A 208 -4.87 13.63 -19.37
CA PRO A 208 -6.29 13.46 -19.53
C PRO A 208 -6.80 12.55 -18.40
N HIS A 209 -7.48 13.15 -17.42
CA HIS A 209 -8.42 12.37 -16.63
C HIS A 209 -9.39 11.78 -17.66
N GLY A 210 -9.32 10.44 -17.89
CA GLY A 210 -9.98 9.72 -18.98
C GLY A 210 -11.47 10.02 -19.14
N GLY A 211 -11.78 11.23 -19.48
CA GLY A 211 -13.09 11.77 -19.74
C GLY A 211 -13.07 12.52 -21.05
N LYS A 212 -13.39 11.81 -22.16
CA LYS A 212 -14.13 12.43 -23.24
C LYS A 212 -15.59 12.46 -22.84
#